data_2818193eda46b0885a3305f5be7b5090
#
_entry.id   2818193eda46b0885a3305f5be7b5090
#
_cell.length_a   1.000
_cell.length_b   1.000
_cell.length_c   1.000
_cell.angle_alpha   90.00
_cell.angle_beta   90.00
_cell.angle_gamma   90.00
#
_symmetry.space_group_name_H-M   'P 1'
#
loop_
_entity.id
_entity.type
_entity.pdbx_description
1 polymer ?
#
loop_
_entity_poly.entity_id
_entity_poly.type
_entity_poly.pdbx_seq_one_letter_code
_entity_poly.pdbx_strand_id
1 'polypeptide(L)'
;MRKTDAKTLKSCLPQWLREPGLPLHKPFACLNPAHRDAHPSMGYNEKNQTVHCFACGATYDIFDLVGQEENLSDFPSKMKAVNRRYGGGEVIRVTAKPTQAFPYKERGGRPDPYFTGRGLSDETVRRFGLVVENGYAVLPVFAEGVCRSVCRRAIDQHVEPRYKNSRGAMQLWNSAAMERAAGEALFVTEGIFDALSLEELGFPAVALCGAANTGRLM
;
A
#
# COMPACT_ATOMS: atom_id res chain seq x y z
N MET A 1 -23.51 3.44 27.57
CA MET A 1 -22.50 2.64 26.83
C MET A 1 -22.60 2.96 25.35
N ARG A 2 -21.57 3.54 24.74
CA ARG A 2 -21.54 3.70 23.26
C ARG A 2 -21.50 2.30 22.64
N LYS A 3 -22.41 2.00 21.74
CA LYS A 3 -22.34 0.79 20.90
C LYS A 3 -21.13 0.96 19.97
N THR A 4 -20.05 0.25 20.26
CA THR A 4 -18.89 0.20 19.37
C THR A 4 -19.31 -0.62 18.14
N ASP A 5 -19.12 -0.08 16.95
CA ASP A 5 -19.48 -0.78 15.71
C ASP A 5 -18.46 -1.90 15.39
N ALA A 6 -18.86 -2.85 14.54
CA ALA A 6 -18.03 -3.99 14.17
C ALA A 6 -16.73 -3.56 13.47
N LYS A 7 -16.73 -2.46 12.71
CA LYS A 7 -15.54 -1.95 12.01
C LYS A 7 -14.49 -1.45 13.01
N THR A 8 -14.92 -0.71 14.04
CA THR A 8 -14.06 -0.25 15.12
C THR A 8 -13.50 -1.42 15.91
N LEU A 9 -14.32 -2.42 16.24
CA LEU A 9 -13.86 -3.62 16.93
C LEU A 9 -12.87 -4.44 16.09
N LYS A 10 -13.08 -4.53 14.78
CA LYS A 10 -12.16 -5.23 13.88
C LYS A 10 -10.75 -4.62 13.90
N SER A 11 -10.64 -3.29 14.08
CA SER A 11 -9.34 -2.61 14.18
C SER A 11 -8.58 -2.89 15.48
N CYS A 12 -9.15 -3.63 16.42
CA CYS A 12 -8.46 -4.09 17.62
C CYS A 12 -7.61 -5.36 17.41
N LEU A 13 -7.61 -5.95 16.21
CA LEU A 13 -6.80 -7.14 15.90
C LEU A 13 -5.30 -6.99 16.25
N PRO A 14 -4.62 -5.87 16.00
CA PRO A 14 -3.24 -5.67 16.42
C PRO A 14 -3.03 -5.77 17.95
N GLN A 15 -4.03 -5.39 18.74
CA GLN A 15 -3.98 -5.50 20.20
C GLN A 15 -4.04 -6.97 20.60
N TRP A 16 -4.97 -7.74 20.03
CA TRP A 16 -5.06 -9.18 20.25
C TRP A 16 -3.75 -9.91 19.87
N LEU A 17 -3.16 -9.60 18.71
CA LEU A 17 -1.91 -10.20 18.24
C LEU A 17 -0.72 -9.96 19.20
N ARG A 18 -0.70 -8.84 19.87
CA ARG A 18 0.36 -8.52 20.85
C ARG A 18 0.26 -9.29 22.15
N GLU A 19 -0.92 -9.72 22.56
CA GLU A 19 -1.11 -10.49 23.81
C GLU A 19 -0.33 -11.81 23.80
N PRO A 20 -0.40 -12.64 22.73
CA PRO A 20 0.46 -13.82 22.60
C PRO A 20 1.87 -13.48 22.05
N GLY A 21 2.23 -12.23 21.88
CA GLY A 21 3.54 -11.81 21.39
C GLY A 21 3.75 -11.99 19.88
N LEU A 22 2.69 -12.08 19.07
CA LEU A 22 2.79 -12.27 17.63
C LEU A 22 3.23 -10.99 16.91
N PRO A 23 4.15 -11.09 15.94
CA PRO A 23 4.68 -9.94 15.25
C PRO A 23 3.70 -9.40 14.20
N LEU A 24 3.55 -8.05 14.10
CA LEU A 24 2.71 -7.41 13.11
C LEU A 24 3.38 -7.25 11.72
N HIS A 25 4.69 -7.34 11.65
CA HIS A 25 5.47 -7.02 10.44
C HIS A 25 6.34 -8.17 9.92
N LYS A 26 6.23 -9.34 10.54
CA LYS A 26 6.94 -10.56 10.14
C LYS A 26 5.95 -11.72 10.11
N PRO A 27 6.18 -12.74 9.30
CA PRO A 27 5.41 -13.96 9.37
C PRO A 27 5.54 -14.64 10.74
N PHE A 28 4.50 -15.32 11.17
CA PHE A 28 4.43 -16.13 12.38
C PHE A 28 3.73 -17.45 12.08
N ALA A 29 3.75 -18.37 13.04
CA ALA A 29 3.14 -19.69 12.89
C ALA A 29 1.63 -19.59 12.65
N CYS A 30 1.09 -20.44 11.79
CA CYS A 30 -0.32 -20.42 11.43
C CYS A 30 -1.21 -20.68 12.65
N LEU A 31 -2.24 -19.87 12.80
CA LEU A 31 -3.24 -20.01 13.88
C LEU A 31 -4.35 -21.03 13.55
N ASN A 32 -4.31 -21.67 12.38
CA ASN A 32 -5.22 -22.76 12.06
C ASN A 32 -4.77 -24.05 12.77
N PRO A 33 -5.56 -24.58 13.72
CA PRO A 33 -5.15 -25.77 14.46
C PRO A 33 -5.01 -27.05 13.60
N ALA A 34 -5.63 -27.06 12.43
CA ALA A 34 -5.51 -28.14 11.45
C ALA A 34 -4.24 -28.04 10.58
N HIS A 35 -3.49 -26.94 10.67
CA HIS A 35 -2.28 -26.73 9.87
C HIS A 35 -1.03 -26.75 10.75
N ARG A 36 -0.24 -27.84 10.68
CA ARG A 36 1.09 -27.90 11.27
C ARG A 36 2.06 -27.05 10.42
N ASP A 37 2.33 -25.84 10.91
CA ASP A 37 3.19 -24.88 10.21
C ASP A 37 4.67 -25.09 10.59
N ALA A 38 5.42 -25.74 9.72
CA ALA A 38 6.85 -25.98 9.92
C ALA A 38 7.69 -24.70 9.76
N HIS A 39 7.18 -23.74 9.00
CA HIS A 39 7.83 -22.45 8.75
C HIS A 39 6.80 -21.33 8.85
N PRO A 40 7.08 -20.22 9.57
CA PRO A 40 6.13 -19.13 9.74
C PRO A 40 5.52 -18.68 8.41
N SER A 41 4.22 -18.94 8.22
CA SER A 41 3.51 -18.70 6.96
C SER A 41 2.28 -17.82 7.09
N MET A 42 1.92 -17.38 8.31
CA MET A 42 0.80 -16.48 8.53
C MET A 42 1.30 -15.04 8.74
N GLY A 43 0.63 -14.08 8.11
CA GLY A 43 0.96 -12.66 8.21
C GLY A 43 -0.27 -11.79 8.51
N TYR A 44 -0.05 -10.66 9.19
CA TYR A 44 -1.07 -9.66 9.45
C TYR A 44 -1.24 -8.73 8.25
N ASN A 45 -2.50 -8.49 7.87
CA ASN A 45 -2.90 -7.55 6.84
C ASN A 45 -3.64 -6.36 7.48
N GLU A 46 -2.92 -5.24 7.59
CA GLU A 46 -3.44 -4.01 8.18
C GLU A 46 -4.66 -3.45 7.42
N LYS A 47 -4.67 -3.50 6.10
CA LYS A 47 -5.75 -2.95 5.28
C LYS A 47 -7.08 -3.64 5.54
N ASN A 48 -7.04 -4.97 5.66
CA ASN A 48 -8.24 -5.79 5.83
C ASN A 48 -8.53 -6.11 7.30
N GLN A 49 -7.59 -5.79 8.21
CA GLN A 49 -7.64 -6.17 9.62
C GLN A 49 -7.86 -7.67 9.78
N THR A 50 -7.01 -8.47 9.11
CA THR A 50 -7.04 -9.94 9.12
C THR A 50 -5.64 -10.50 9.24
N VAL A 51 -5.52 -11.73 9.68
CA VAL A 51 -4.34 -12.56 9.48
C VAL A 51 -4.60 -13.58 8.38
N HIS A 52 -3.62 -13.82 7.52
CA HIS A 52 -3.72 -14.75 6.41
C HIS A 52 -2.53 -15.69 6.37
N CYS A 53 -2.78 -16.98 6.26
CA CYS A 53 -1.75 -17.99 6.07
C CYS A 53 -1.53 -18.26 4.58
N PHE A 54 -0.32 -17.99 4.10
CA PHE A 54 0.03 -18.19 2.69
C PHE A 54 0.24 -19.66 2.30
N ALA A 55 0.35 -20.57 3.28
CA ALA A 55 0.52 -21.99 3.02
C ALA A 55 -0.82 -22.74 2.95
N CYS A 56 -1.75 -22.51 3.90
CA CYS A 56 -3.03 -23.23 3.94
C CYS A 56 -4.24 -22.38 3.52
N GLY A 57 -4.06 -21.09 3.23
CA GLY A 57 -5.12 -20.19 2.82
C GLY A 57 -6.05 -19.70 3.96
N ALA A 58 -5.88 -20.17 5.19
CA ALA A 58 -6.71 -19.76 6.30
C ALA A 58 -6.62 -18.25 6.56
N THR A 59 -7.77 -17.61 6.76
CA THR A 59 -7.87 -16.17 7.02
C THR A 59 -8.77 -15.95 8.22
N TYR A 60 -8.31 -15.16 9.20
CA TYR A 60 -9.07 -14.86 10.41
C TYR A 60 -9.07 -13.36 10.68
N ASP A 61 -10.18 -12.87 11.20
CA ASP A 61 -10.24 -11.56 11.86
C ASP A 61 -10.34 -11.72 13.39
N ILE A 62 -10.44 -10.61 14.11
CA ILE A 62 -10.50 -10.64 15.59
C ILE A 62 -11.72 -11.41 16.11
N PHE A 63 -12.84 -11.38 15.38
CA PHE A 63 -14.05 -12.08 15.78
C PHE A 63 -13.87 -13.60 15.65
N ASP A 64 -13.14 -14.03 14.63
CA ASP A 64 -12.83 -15.44 14.43
C ASP A 64 -11.90 -15.96 15.53
N LEU A 65 -10.84 -15.20 15.82
CA LEU A 65 -9.82 -15.58 16.80
C LEU A 65 -10.40 -15.61 18.22
N VAL A 66 -11.09 -14.57 18.65
CA VAL A 66 -11.78 -14.56 19.97
C VAL A 66 -12.90 -15.58 20.00
N GLY A 67 -13.60 -15.80 18.89
CA GLY A 67 -14.61 -16.84 18.78
C GLY A 67 -14.05 -18.26 18.96
N GLN A 68 -12.87 -18.53 18.42
CA GLN A 68 -12.16 -19.81 18.62
C GLN A 68 -11.71 -19.98 20.07
N GLU A 69 -11.13 -18.94 20.69
CA GLU A 69 -10.69 -18.99 22.09
C GLU A 69 -11.84 -19.25 23.07
N GLU A 70 -12.99 -18.60 22.85
CA GLU A 70 -14.16 -18.70 23.72
C GLU A 70 -15.20 -19.74 23.28
N ASN A 71 -14.91 -20.53 22.22
CA ASN A 71 -15.81 -21.51 21.61
C ASN A 71 -17.18 -20.94 21.21
N LEU A 72 -17.17 -19.75 20.59
CA LEU A 72 -18.38 -19.06 20.14
C LEU A 72 -18.61 -19.33 18.65
N SER A 73 -19.85 -19.70 18.27
CA SER A 73 -20.20 -20.00 16.89
C SER A 73 -20.89 -18.84 16.15
N ASP A 74 -21.73 -18.07 16.85
CA ASP A 74 -22.53 -17.02 16.24
C ASP A 74 -21.83 -15.64 16.32
N PHE A 75 -22.02 -14.82 15.29
CA PHE A 75 -21.39 -13.51 15.17
C PHE A 75 -21.80 -12.52 16.29
N PRO A 76 -23.07 -12.43 16.72
CA PRO A 76 -23.44 -11.57 17.85
C PRO A 76 -22.68 -11.87 19.15
N SER A 77 -22.47 -13.14 19.47
CA SER A 77 -21.70 -13.57 20.65
C SER A 77 -20.24 -13.23 20.51
N LYS A 78 -19.63 -13.50 19.35
CA LYS A 78 -18.26 -13.08 19.02
C LYS A 78 -18.09 -11.56 19.16
N MET A 79 -19.01 -10.77 18.63
CA MET A 79 -19.00 -9.32 18.72
C MET A 79 -19.09 -8.81 20.18
N LYS A 80 -19.95 -9.46 21.01
CA LYS A 80 -20.04 -9.13 22.44
C LYS A 80 -18.73 -9.45 23.17
N ALA A 81 -18.11 -10.59 22.89
CA ALA A 81 -16.84 -10.99 23.50
C ALA A 81 -15.71 -10.01 23.14
N VAL A 82 -15.57 -9.67 21.85
CA VAL A 82 -14.60 -8.68 21.39
C VAL A 82 -14.87 -7.29 22.00
N ASN A 83 -16.14 -6.85 22.06
CA ASN A 83 -16.49 -5.58 22.69
C ASN A 83 -16.22 -5.56 24.19
N ARG A 84 -16.44 -6.67 24.89
CA ARG A 84 -16.11 -6.80 26.32
C ARG A 84 -14.61 -6.68 26.56
N ARG A 85 -13.79 -7.29 25.71
CA ARG A 85 -12.32 -7.37 25.87
C ARG A 85 -11.62 -6.10 25.37
N TYR A 86 -12.11 -5.50 24.29
CA TYR A 86 -11.45 -4.39 23.57
C TYR A 86 -12.31 -3.14 23.39
N GLY A 87 -13.60 -3.18 23.68
CA GLY A 87 -14.55 -2.07 23.38
C GLY A 87 -14.37 -0.78 24.20
N GLY A 88 -13.50 -0.79 25.20
CA GLY A 88 -13.09 0.39 25.97
C GLY A 88 -11.61 0.76 25.78
N GLY A 89 -10.90 0.02 24.93
CA GLY A 89 -9.47 0.20 24.68
C GLY A 89 -9.16 1.28 23.65
N GLU A 90 -8.00 1.83 23.78
CA GLU A 90 -7.42 2.73 22.77
C GLU A 90 -7.16 1.91 21.49
N VAL A 91 -7.71 2.36 20.37
CA VAL A 91 -7.44 1.74 19.07
C VAL A 91 -5.96 1.91 18.78
N ILE A 92 -5.19 0.83 18.87
CA ILE A 92 -3.78 0.86 18.52
C ILE A 92 -3.70 1.04 17.00
N ARG A 93 -3.48 2.28 16.57
CA ARG A 93 -3.09 2.54 15.20
C ARG A 93 -1.68 2.00 15.02
N VAL A 94 -1.54 0.96 14.23
CA VAL A 94 -0.23 0.54 13.73
C VAL A 94 0.24 1.69 12.84
N THR A 95 1.14 2.52 13.35
CA THR A 95 1.79 3.51 12.51
C THR A 95 2.52 2.73 11.44
N ALA A 96 2.12 2.93 10.19
CA ALA A 96 2.87 2.42 9.06
C ALA A 96 4.35 2.74 9.31
N LYS A 97 5.24 1.74 9.10
CA LYS A 97 6.69 2.03 9.16
C LYS A 97 6.91 3.30 8.36
N PRO A 98 7.58 4.33 8.92
CA PRO A 98 7.87 5.53 8.15
C PRO A 98 8.52 5.06 6.86
N THR A 99 7.93 5.42 5.74
CA THR A 99 8.43 5.03 4.43
C THR A 99 9.81 5.65 4.31
N GLN A 100 10.83 4.82 4.44
CA GLN A 100 12.21 5.28 4.41
C GLN A 100 12.44 6.00 3.07
N ALA A 101 13.10 7.16 3.10
CA ALA A 101 13.44 7.87 1.89
C ALA A 101 14.20 6.93 0.95
N PHE A 102 13.74 6.82 -0.29
CA PHE A 102 14.42 6.03 -1.30
C PHE A 102 15.65 6.81 -1.78
N PRO A 103 16.84 6.21 -1.88
CA PRO A 103 18.04 6.88 -2.36
C PRO A 103 17.91 7.13 -3.88
N TYR A 104 17.17 8.15 -4.24
CA TYR A 104 17.03 8.63 -5.61
C TYR A 104 18.00 9.79 -5.82
N LYS A 105 18.82 9.69 -6.85
CA LYS A 105 19.68 10.79 -7.29
C LYS A 105 19.13 11.33 -8.60
N GLU A 106 18.74 12.59 -8.59
CA GLU A 106 18.45 13.32 -9.80
C GLU A 106 19.72 13.36 -10.66
N ARG A 107 19.61 12.95 -11.91
CA ARG A 107 20.71 12.99 -12.85
C ARG A 107 20.51 14.17 -13.79
N GLY A 108 21.44 15.10 -13.74
CA GLY A 108 21.54 16.15 -14.77
C GLY A 108 21.94 15.53 -16.11
N GLY A 109 21.60 16.22 -17.20
CA GLY A 109 21.95 15.82 -18.55
C GLY A 109 20.78 15.91 -19.51
N ARG A 110 21.00 15.45 -20.76
CA ARG A 110 19.95 15.38 -21.77
C ARG A 110 19.00 14.23 -21.45
N PRO A 111 17.67 14.44 -21.50
CA PRO A 111 16.71 13.37 -21.35
C PRO A 111 16.93 12.20 -22.31
N ASP A 112 16.64 10.99 -21.83
CA ASP A 112 16.78 9.80 -22.65
C ASP A 112 15.74 9.76 -23.77
N PRO A 113 16.12 9.38 -25.02
CA PRO A 113 15.23 9.30 -26.17
C PRO A 113 13.99 8.45 -25.95
N TYR A 114 14.00 7.53 -25.00
CA TYR A 114 12.83 6.72 -24.62
C TYR A 114 11.64 7.59 -24.20
N PHE A 115 11.87 8.68 -23.46
CA PHE A 115 10.81 9.55 -22.98
C PHE A 115 10.31 10.49 -24.09
N THR A 116 11.22 11.05 -24.88
CA THR A 116 10.85 11.91 -26.01
C THR A 116 10.12 11.12 -27.10
N GLY A 117 10.50 9.85 -27.34
CA GLY A 117 9.78 8.93 -28.19
C GLY A 117 8.36 8.57 -27.71
N ARG A 118 8.04 8.91 -26.45
CA ARG A 118 6.69 8.78 -25.88
C ARG A 118 5.91 10.11 -25.89
N GLY A 119 6.45 11.14 -26.52
CA GLY A 119 5.82 12.45 -26.62
C GLY A 119 6.04 13.34 -25.38
N LEU A 120 6.97 12.99 -24.48
CA LEU A 120 7.29 13.82 -23.33
C LEU A 120 8.41 14.81 -23.69
N SER A 121 8.21 16.08 -23.36
CA SER A 121 9.24 17.11 -23.52
C SER A 121 10.39 16.94 -22.53
N ASP A 122 11.53 17.54 -22.86
CA ASP A 122 12.68 17.62 -21.98
C ASP A 122 12.35 18.30 -20.64
N GLU A 123 11.41 19.25 -20.65
CA GLU A 123 10.93 19.94 -19.47
C GLU A 123 10.17 18.99 -18.54
N THR A 124 9.22 18.24 -19.07
CA THR A 124 8.45 17.26 -18.31
C THR A 124 9.35 16.16 -17.74
N VAL A 125 10.31 15.67 -18.54
CA VAL A 125 11.25 14.65 -18.07
C VAL A 125 12.08 15.16 -16.87
N ARG A 126 12.58 16.40 -16.93
CA ARG A 126 13.33 17.00 -15.82
C ARG A 126 12.43 17.31 -14.62
N ARG A 127 11.26 17.91 -14.86
CA ARG A 127 10.29 18.25 -13.80
C ARG A 127 9.92 17.07 -12.94
N PHE A 128 9.72 15.90 -13.52
CA PHE A 128 9.36 14.68 -12.80
C PHE A 128 10.55 13.78 -12.46
N GLY A 129 11.78 14.22 -12.77
CA GLY A 129 13.00 13.48 -12.45
C GLY A 129 13.09 12.12 -13.13
N LEU A 130 12.58 11.99 -14.36
CA LEU A 130 12.56 10.72 -15.08
C LEU A 130 13.95 10.40 -15.61
N VAL A 131 14.42 9.16 -15.41
CA VAL A 131 15.72 8.70 -15.92
C VAL A 131 15.60 7.28 -16.49
N VAL A 132 16.56 6.92 -17.33
CA VAL A 132 16.74 5.54 -17.78
C VAL A 132 17.95 4.95 -17.05
N GLU A 133 17.78 3.78 -16.45
CA GLU A 133 18.82 3.09 -15.73
C GLU A 133 18.70 1.57 -15.91
N ASN A 134 19.80 0.93 -16.30
CA ASN A 134 19.88 -0.54 -16.46
C ASN A 134 18.74 -1.14 -17.29
N GLY A 135 18.36 -0.47 -18.39
CA GLY A 135 17.29 -0.93 -19.28
C GLY A 135 15.87 -0.68 -18.77
N TYR A 136 15.73 0.13 -17.73
CA TYR A 136 14.44 0.53 -17.17
C TYR A 136 14.24 2.04 -17.20
N ALA A 137 13.05 2.47 -17.59
CA ALA A 137 12.56 3.80 -17.28
C ALA A 137 12.24 3.86 -15.78
N VAL A 138 12.88 4.77 -15.08
CA VAL A 138 12.77 4.97 -13.64
C VAL A 138 11.87 6.17 -13.39
N LEU A 139 10.78 5.94 -12.69
CA LEU A 139 9.71 6.89 -12.43
C LEU A 139 9.63 7.09 -10.91
N PRO A 140 10.25 8.17 -10.37
CA PRO A 140 10.23 8.41 -8.93
C PRO A 140 8.85 8.87 -8.46
N VAL A 141 8.48 8.45 -7.25
CA VAL A 141 7.23 8.83 -6.58
C VAL A 141 7.58 9.66 -5.37
N PHE A 142 7.30 10.95 -5.46
CA PHE A 142 7.56 11.91 -4.40
C PHE A 142 6.31 12.12 -3.53
N ALA A 143 6.54 12.25 -2.23
CA ALA A 143 5.57 12.77 -1.29
C ALA A 143 6.31 13.74 -0.36
N GLU A 144 5.75 14.93 -0.15
CA GLU A 144 6.34 15.98 0.69
C GLU A 144 7.81 16.32 0.28
N GLY A 145 8.08 16.38 -1.01
CA GLY A 145 9.41 16.68 -1.55
C GLY A 145 10.45 15.56 -1.41
N VAL A 146 10.09 14.41 -0.85
CA VAL A 146 10.99 13.27 -0.65
C VAL A 146 10.60 12.12 -1.56
N CYS A 147 11.56 11.52 -2.27
CA CYS A 147 11.29 10.29 -3.03
C CYS A 147 10.99 9.14 -2.05
N ARG A 148 9.77 8.63 -2.08
CA ARG A 148 9.29 7.56 -1.19
C ARG A 148 9.34 6.19 -1.83
N SER A 149 9.23 6.14 -3.15
CA SER A 149 9.27 4.91 -3.90
C SER A 149 9.67 5.18 -5.35
N VAL A 150 9.95 4.12 -6.08
CA VAL A 150 10.32 4.19 -7.51
C VAL A 150 9.56 3.09 -8.24
N CYS A 151 8.89 3.46 -9.30
CA CYS A 151 8.37 2.53 -10.29
C CYS A 151 9.41 2.40 -11.41
N ARG A 152 9.73 1.17 -11.82
CA ARG A 152 10.60 0.90 -12.96
C ARG A 152 9.81 0.17 -14.02
N ARG A 153 9.87 0.65 -15.24
CA ARG A 153 9.28 -0.02 -16.39
C ARG A 153 10.38 -0.45 -17.34
N ALA A 154 10.40 -1.72 -17.71
CA ALA A 154 11.32 -2.22 -18.73
C ALA A 154 11.11 -1.47 -20.05
N ILE A 155 12.22 -1.00 -20.66
CA ILE A 155 12.20 -0.34 -21.97
C ILE A 155 11.92 -1.37 -23.06
N ASP A 156 12.61 -2.51 -23.00
CA ASP A 156 12.37 -3.65 -23.87
C ASP A 156 11.07 -4.34 -23.45
N GLN A 157 10.16 -4.51 -24.43
CA GLN A 157 8.85 -5.14 -24.22
C GLN A 157 8.92 -6.64 -23.91
N HIS A 158 10.04 -7.28 -24.20
CA HIS A 158 10.26 -8.71 -23.96
C HIS A 158 10.83 -9.02 -22.57
N VAL A 159 11.16 -7.99 -21.78
CA VAL A 159 11.69 -8.18 -20.43
C VAL A 159 10.56 -8.34 -19.41
N GLU A 160 10.58 -9.45 -18.69
CA GLU A 160 9.66 -9.75 -17.59
C GLU A 160 10.37 -9.72 -16.22
N PRO A 161 9.71 -9.24 -15.16
CA PRO A 161 8.42 -8.54 -15.17
C PRO A 161 8.56 -7.14 -15.80
N ARG A 162 7.57 -6.74 -16.58
CA ARG A 162 7.54 -5.45 -17.26
C ARG A 162 7.64 -4.26 -16.30
N TYR A 163 7.12 -4.41 -15.08
CA TYR A 163 7.18 -3.40 -14.03
C TYR A 163 7.86 -3.96 -12.78
N LYS A 164 8.75 -3.17 -12.20
CA LYS A 164 9.38 -3.44 -10.91
C LYS A 164 9.22 -2.23 -10.00
N ASN A 165 8.50 -2.40 -8.92
CA ASN A 165 8.32 -1.34 -7.94
C ASN A 165 9.30 -1.52 -6.77
N SER A 166 9.73 -0.42 -6.16
CA SER A 166 10.46 -0.50 -4.90
C SER A 166 9.61 -1.18 -3.81
N ARG A 167 10.26 -1.84 -2.86
CA ARG A 167 9.57 -2.49 -1.75
C ARG A 167 8.85 -1.45 -0.88
N GLY A 168 7.66 -1.79 -0.43
CA GLY A 168 6.83 -0.93 0.43
C GLY A 168 5.52 -0.52 -0.25
N ALA A 169 4.70 0.23 0.46
CA ALA A 169 3.44 0.74 -0.09
C ALA A 169 3.72 1.84 -1.11
N MET A 170 3.29 1.63 -2.34
CA MET A 170 3.33 2.67 -3.37
C MET A 170 2.45 3.84 -2.94
N GLN A 171 2.96 5.06 -3.09
CA GLN A 171 2.20 6.30 -2.93
C GLN A 171 1.50 6.65 -4.23
N LEU A 172 0.58 7.63 -4.18
CA LEU A 172 0.08 8.25 -5.40
C LEU A 172 1.25 8.96 -6.11
N TRP A 173 1.43 8.70 -7.39
CA TRP A 173 2.38 9.47 -8.18
C TRP A 173 1.84 10.87 -8.41
N ASN A 174 2.67 11.88 -8.23
CA ASN A 174 2.35 13.30 -8.43
C ASN A 174 1.20 13.79 -7.53
N SER A 175 1.16 13.39 -6.26
CA SER A 175 0.13 13.83 -5.31
C SER A 175 0.02 15.36 -5.18
N ALA A 176 1.09 16.11 -5.44
CA ALA A 176 1.08 17.56 -5.48
C ALA A 176 0.14 18.16 -6.57
N ALA A 177 -0.27 17.37 -7.58
CA ALA A 177 -1.29 17.79 -8.53
C ALA A 177 -2.65 18.01 -7.88
N MET A 178 -2.94 17.35 -6.77
CA MET A 178 -4.20 17.52 -6.02
C MET A 178 -4.32 18.96 -5.48
N GLU A 179 -3.21 19.53 -4.98
CA GLU A 179 -3.17 20.90 -4.48
C GLU A 179 -3.24 21.91 -5.65
N ARG A 180 -2.55 21.62 -6.77
CA ARG A 180 -2.60 22.47 -7.96
C ARG A 180 -3.97 22.52 -8.62
N ALA A 181 -4.72 21.43 -8.54
CA ALA A 181 -6.07 21.31 -9.10
C ALA A 181 -7.17 21.90 -8.20
N ALA A 182 -6.82 22.61 -7.12
CA ALA A 182 -7.79 23.16 -6.18
C ALA A 182 -8.84 24.04 -6.89
N GLY A 183 -10.07 23.50 -7.01
CA GLY A 183 -11.17 24.16 -7.72
C GLY A 183 -11.28 23.87 -9.22
N GLU A 184 -10.39 23.06 -9.78
CA GLU A 184 -10.38 22.63 -11.18
C GLU A 184 -10.44 21.11 -11.31
N ALA A 185 -10.53 20.59 -12.54
CA ALA A 185 -10.55 19.16 -12.78
C ALA A 185 -9.19 18.52 -12.50
N LEU A 186 -9.16 17.50 -11.66
CA LEU A 186 -8.01 16.61 -11.46
C LEU A 186 -8.25 15.29 -12.19
N PHE A 187 -7.29 14.91 -13.02
CA PHE A 187 -7.32 13.61 -13.70
C PHE A 187 -6.69 12.54 -12.83
N VAL A 188 -7.35 11.38 -12.76
CA VAL A 188 -6.87 10.20 -12.03
C VAL A 188 -6.66 9.07 -13.01
N THR A 189 -5.43 8.54 -13.07
CA THR A 189 -5.06 7.43 -13.96
C THR A 189 -4.59 6.21 -13.17
N GLU A 190 -4.60 5.03 -13.77
CA GLU A 190 -3.98 3.85 -13.16
C GLU A 190 -2.46 3.89 -13.26
N GLY A 191 -1.95 4.30 -14.41
CA GLY A 191 -0.53 4.27 -14.77
C GLY A 191 0.15 5.63 -14.76
N ILE A 192 1.44 5.64 -14.40
CA ILE A 192 2.24 6.88 -14.36
C ILE A 192 2.39 7.51 -15.76
N PHE A 193 2.53 6.70 -16.82
CA PHE A 193 2.69 7.25 -18.18
C PHE A 193 1.44 7.96 -18.68
N ASP A 194 0.25 7.50 -18.30
CA ASP A 194 -0.99 8.18 -18.68
C ASP A 194 -1.11 9.52 -17.96
N ALA A 195 -0.74 9.56 -16.66
CA ALA A 195 -0.67 10.83 -15.94
C ALA A 195 0.40 11.78 -16.51
N LEU A 196 1.56 11.27 -16.91
CA LEU A 196 2.61 12.06 -17.56
C LEU A 196 2.14 12.68 -18.87
N SER A 197 1.37 11.92 -19.67
CA SER A 197 0.81 12.44 -20.92
C SER A 197 -0.18 13.58 -20.69
N LEU A 198 -0.98 13.50 -19.62
CA LEU A 198 -1.88 14.59 -19.23
C LEU A 198 -1.12 15.81 -18.70
N GLU A 199 -0.11 15.62 -17.85
CA GLU A 199 0.75 16.70 -17.35
C GLU A 199 1.53 17.40 -18.48
N GLU A 200 1.96 16.65 -19.51
CA GLU A 200 2.58 17.21 -20.71
C GLU A 200 1.63 18.17 -21.46
N LEU A 201 0.33 17.85 -21.46
CA LEU A 201 -0.72 18.67 -22.05
C LEU A 201 -1.20 19.81 -21.12
N GLY A 202 -0.61 19.93 -19.92
CA GLY A 202 -0.97 20.98 -18.94
C GLY A 202 -2.13 20.62 -18.02
N PHE A 203 -2.65 19.39 -18.07
CA PHE A 203 -3.72 18.94 -17.18
C PHE A 203 -3.16 18.35 -15.88
N PRO A 204 -3.62 18.80 -14.70
CA PRO A 204 -3.18 18.21 -13.44
C PRO A 204 -3.63 16.77 -13.33
N ALA A 205 -2.68 15.84 -13.15
CA ALA A 205 -2.95 14.43 -13.12
C ALA A 205 -2.18 13.70 -12.02
N VAL A 206 -2.83 12.70 -11.41
CA VAL A 206 -2.25 11.76 -10.45
C VAL A 206 -2.36 10.33 -10.97
N ALA A 207 -1.38 9.48 -10.65
CA ALA A 207 -1.50 8.05 -10.92
C ALA A 207 -1.63 7.23 -9.64
N LEU A 208 -2.52 6.24 -9.67
CA LEU A 208 -2.79 5.32 -8.55
C LEU A 208 -1.62 4.38 -8.27
N CYS A 209 -0.79 4.09 -9.26
CA CYS A 209 0.28 3.08 -9.17
C CYS A 209 -0.22 1.71 -8.68
N GLY A 210 -1.44 1.36 -9.04
CA GLY A 210 -2.14 0.13 -8.69
C GLY A 210 -3.52 0.38 -8.08
N ALA A 211 -4.52 -0.44 -8.45
CA ALA A 211 -5.91 -0.30 -8.04
C ALA A 211 -6.13 -0.29 -6.51
N ALA A 212 -5.19 -0.87 -5.75
CA ALA A 212 -5.25 -0.88 -4.29
C ALA A 212 -5.10 0.51 -3.63
N ASN A 213 -4.67 1.54 -4.39
CA ASN A 213 -4.40 2.89 -3.87
C ASN A 213 -5.58 3.87 -4.01
N THR A 214 -6.73 3.44 -4.52
CA THR A 214 -7.94 4.30 -4.66
C THR A 214 -8.35 4.98 -3.35
N GLY A 215 -8.20 4.31 -2.21
CA GLY A 215 -8.51 4.88 -0.90
C GLY A 215 -7.59 6.02 -0.43
N ARG A 216 -6.57 6.39 -1.22
CA ARG A 216 -5.66 7.51 -0.93
C ARG A 216 -6.09 8.82 -1.59
N LEU A 217 -7.15 8.78 -2.39
CA LEU A 217 -7.75 9.96 -3.01
C LEU A 217 -8.76 10.69 -2.09
N MET A 218 -9.10 10.09 -0.94
CA MET A 218 -10.08 10.60 0.02
C MET A 218 -9.40 11.24 1.23
#